data_066437c94528b8e717e14c834edcd7af
#
_entry.id   066437c94528b8e717e14c834edcd7af
#
_cell.length_a   1.000
_cell.length_b   1.000
_cell.length_c   1.000
_cell.angle_alpha   90.00
_cell.angle_beta   90.00
_cell.angle_gamma   90.00
#
_symmetry.space_group_name_H-M   'P 1'
#
loop_
_entity.id
_entity.type
_entity.pdbx_description
1 polymer ?
#
loop_
_entity_poly.entity_id
_entity_poly.type
_entity_poly.pdbx_seq_one_letter_code
_entity_poly.pdbx_strand_id
1 'polypeptide(L)'
;MGLTTQQILASIEAGTTSLGIEFGSTRIKAVLIAEDNSPIASGSHDWENRLEDGIWTYSLEDIWAGLQDSFAKMAKNVKEKYGVTLKKIGAIGFSAMMHGYMVFDAAGTLLVPFRTWRNTITEEASEKLTKMLSYHIPQRWSIAHLYQAMLNGEEHVKNISFQTTLAGYIHWKLTGEKVLGIGEASGMFPMDCETKDYDEKRVKIFDEEIAKKGYSFKLRDIFPKVLVAGEKAGVLTEEGAKLLDPTGNLEAGIPLCPPEGDAGTGMAATNSVAVRTGNVSAGTSVFATIVLEKELKNVYEEIDLVTTPTGNLVAMVHCNNCTSDLNAWVNLFKEFAESFGMTVDMDQLFGTLYNKALEGDADGGGLLAYNYFSGEHITGFNEGRPMFVRTPDSKFNLANFMRVHLFTALGALKVGLDILLKEEGVKVDRILGHGGLFKTKGVGQKIMAAAMNAPVSVMETAGEGGAWGIALLAAYMKNGKENQTLDEFLEKEVFAGNEGVEEKPDAVDVKGFDEFINRYKEGLPIEKAAVESLK
;
A
#
# COMPACT_ATOMS: atom_id res chain seq x y z
N MET A 1 21.64 -16.33 -13.16
CA MET A 1 22.92 -15.70 -12.69
C MET A 1 22.74 -14.20 -12.84
N GLY A 2 22.92 -13.43 -11.78
CA GLY A 2 22.85 -11.97 -11.86
C GLY A 2 23.95 -11.37 -12.74
N LEU A 3 23.80 -10.11 -13.12
CA LEU A 3 24.76 -9.38 -13.94
C LEU A 3 26.11 -9.21 -13.21
N THR A 4 27.21 -9.29 -13.95
CA THR A 4 28.54 -8.96 -13.43
C THR A 4 28.69 -7.45 -13.24
N THR A 5 29.64 -7.02 -12.40
CA THR A 5 29.95 -5.60 -12.19
C THR A 5 30.24 -4.86 -13.51
N GLN A 6 30.92 -5.51 -14.47
CA GLN A 6 31.19 -4.93 -15.78
C GLN A 6 29.93 -4.73 -16.62
N GLN A 7 29.00 -5.68 -16.58
CA GLN A 7 27.70 -5.55 -17.27
C GLN A 7 26.85 -4.44 -16.66
N ILE A 8 26.82 -4.35 -15.34
CA ILE A 8 26.13 -3.26 -14.63
C ILE A 8 26.73 -1.89 -15.01
N LEU A 9 28.08 -1.79 -15.01
CA LEU A 9 28.75 -0.57 -15.41
C LEU A 9 28.38 -0.17 -16.85
N ALA A 10 28.42 -1.12 -17.79
CA ALA A 10 28.03 -0.89 -19.18
C ALA A 10 26.56 -0.40 -19.29
N SER A 11 25.64 -0.97 -18.51
CA SER A 11 24.23 -0.53 -18.45
C SER A 11 24.09 0.91 -17.94
N ILE A 12 24.86 1.30 -16.92
CA ILE A 12 24.86 2.67 -16.38
C ILE A 12 25.38 3.66 -17.43
N GLU A 13 26.51 3.35 -18.07
CA GLU A 13 27.12 4.22 -19.10
C GLU A 13 26.26 4.34 -20.36
N ALA A 14 25.60 3.25 -20.76
CA ALA A 14 24.67 3.23 -21.88
C ALA A 14 23.32 3.91 -21.57
N GLY A 15 22.99 4.13 -20.28
CA GLY A 15 21.72 4.69 -19.87
C GLY A 15 20.54 3.71 -20.07
N THR A 16 20.77 2.41 -19.83
CA THR A 16 19.72 1.38 -19.97
C THR A 16 19.08 0.98 -18.63
N THR A 17 19.56 1.55 -17.52
CA THR A 17 18.99 1.35 -16.17
C THR A 17 17.60 1.97 -16.03
N SER A 18 16.85 1.58 -15.00
CA SER A 18 15.57 2.22 -14.65
C SER A 18 15.60 2.71 -13.20
N LEU A 19 15.04 3.89 -12.96
CA LEU A 19 14.99 4.54 -11.64
C LEU A 19 13.55 4.59 -11.14
N GLY A 20 13.35 4.13 -9.91
CA GLY A 20 12.11 4.35 -9.16
C GLY A 20 12.36 5.22 -7.93
N ILE A 21 11.49 6.18 -7.69
CA ILE A 21 11.50 7.01 -6.48
C ILE A 21 10.12 6.94 -5.83
N GLU A 22 10.08 6.53 -4.56
CA GLU A 22 8.87 6.42 -3.75
C GLU A 22 8.88 7.44 -2.61
N PHE A 23 7.77 8.15 -2.48
CA PHE A 23 7.47 9.03 -1.36
C PHE A 23 6.59 8.29 -0.34
N GLY A 24 7.21 7.48 0.52
CA GLY A 24 6.53 6.82 1.63
C GLY A 24 6.26 7.79 2.78
N SER A 25 5.40 7.42 3.72
CA SER A 25 4.96 8.30 4.84
C SER A 25 6.09 8.76 5.77
N THR A 26 7.18 8.00 5.89
CA THR A 26 8.30 8.29 6.79
C THR A 26 9.64 8.37 6.07
N ARG A 27 9.68 8.01 4.78
CA ARG A 27 10.92 7.92 4.01
C ARG A 27 10.65 8.10 2.53
N ILE A 28 11.50 8.90 1.87
CA ILE A 28 11.62 8.95 0.42
C ILE A 28 12.77 8.03 0.02
N LYS A 29 12.55 7.11 -0.91
CA LYS A 29 13.54 6.12 -1.33
C LYS A 29 13.71 6.13 -2.85
N ALA A 30 14.96 6.24 -3.32
CA ALA A 30 15.33 6.07 -4.72
C ALA A 30 16.04 4.72 -4.91
N VAL A 31 15.62 3.96 -5.92
CA VAL A 31 16.22 2.66 -6.29
C VAL A 31 16.51 2.64 -7.78
N LEU A 32 17.79 2.41 -8.13
CA LEU A 32 18.22 2.20 -9.50
C LEU A 32 18.33 0.68 -9.75
N ILE A 33 17.73 0.21 -10.84
CA ILE A 33 17.75 -1.21 -11.24
C ILE A 33 18.50 -1.37 -12.56
N ALA A 34 19.16 -2.51 -12.73
CA ALA A 34 19.83 -2.92 -13.96
C ALA A 34 18.82 -3.54 -14.96
N GLU A 35 19.33 -3.99 -16.10
CA GLU A 35 18.52 -4.60 -17.17
C GLU A 35 17.89 -5.95 -16.76
N ASP A 36 18.47 -6.64 -15.78
CA ASP A 36 17.92 -7.85 -15.17
C ASP A 36 16.91 -7.55 -14.04
N ASN A 37 16.48 -6.29 -13.91
CA ASN A 37 15.57 -5.77 -12.89
C ASN A 37 16.09 -5.87 -11.44
N SER A 38 17.36 -6.24 -11.24
CA SER A 38 17.97 -6.29 -9.91
C SER A 38 18.35 -4.88 -9.40
N PRO A 39 18.13 -4.57 -8.11
CA PRO A 39 18.57 -3.32 -7.49
C PRO A 39 20.10 -3.23 -7.48
N ILE A 40 20.66 -2.14 -8.01
CA ILE A 40 22.10 -1.92 -8.09
C ILE A 40 22.59 -0.77 -7.20
N ALA A 41 21.76 0.24 -6.99
CA ALA A 41 22.05 1.34 -6.08
C ALA A 41 20.76 1.89 -5.45
N SER A 42 20.88 2.46 -4.27
CA SER A 42 19.78 3.11 -3.58
C SER A 42 20.22 4.31 -2.76
N GLY A 43 19.28 5.18 -2.46
CA GLY A 43 19.41 6.31 -1.54
C GLY A 43 18.10 6.61 -0.86
N SER A 44 18.14 7.17 0.35
CA SER A 44 16.93 7.49 1.09
C SER A 44 17.05 8.75 1.91
N HIS A 45 15.90 9.38 2.15
CA HIS A 45 15.73 10.53 3.00
C HIS A 45 14.58 10.28 3.98
N ASP A 46 14.86 10.39 5.27
CA ASP A 46 13.82 10.27 6.30
C ASP A 46 13.13 11.62 6.47
N TRP A 47 11.81 11.62 6.51
CA TRP A 47 10.95 12.78 6.71
C TRP A 47 9.72 12.43 7.54
N GLU A 48 8.93 13.42 7.92
CA GLU A 48 7.75 13.17 8.75
C GLU A 48 6.54 13.98 8.29
N ASN A 49 5.36 13.39 8.47
CA ASN A 49 4.07 14.05 8.32
C ASN A 49 3.81 14.92 9.55
N ARG A 50 3.61 16.22 9.37
CA ARG A 50 3.40 17.19 10.44
C ARG A 50 1.93 17.60 10.56
N LEU A 51 1.48 17.81 11.79
CA LEU A 51 0.17 18.36 12.06
C LEU A 51 0.31 19.89 12.22
N GLU A 52 -0.14 20.64 11.22
CA GLU A 52 -0.10 22.11 11.19
C GLU A 52 -1.53 22.65 11.07
N ASP A 53 -1.94 23.48 12.01
CA ASP A 53 -3.30 24.06 12.08
C ASP A 53 -4.44 23.01 11.93
N GLY A 54 -4.23 21.84 12.50
CA GLY A 54 -5.19 20.72 12.44
C GLY A 54 -5.16 19.91 11.14
N ILE A 55 -4.22 20.18 10.24
CA ILE A 55 -4.05 19.47 8.97
C ILE A 55 -2.74 18.66 8.99
N TRP A 56 -2.83 17.38 8.71
CA TRP A 56 -1.67 16.54 8.44
C TRP A 56 -1.12 16.86 7.05
N THR A 57 0.13 17.32 6.99
CA THR A 57 0.75 17.88 5.79
C THR A 57 2.23 17.58 5.66
N TYR A 58 2.77 17.80 4.46
CA TYR A 58 4.21 17.99 4.16
C TYR A 58 4.36 19.31 3.41
N SER A 59 5.41 20.07 3.71
CA SER A 59 5.70 21.29 2.95
C SER A 59 6.24 20.96 1.55
N LEU A 60 6.06 21.89 0.60
CA LEU A 60 6.66 21.73 -0.74
C LEU A 60 8.19 21.71 -0.66
N GLU A 61 8.77 22.48 0.27
CA GLU A 61 10.21 22.53 0.52
C GLU A 61 10.74 21.16 0.96
N ASP A 62 10.08 20.50 1.90
CA ASP A 62 10.47 19.16 2.38
C ASP A 62 10.34 18.11 1.26
N ILE A 63 9.29 18.19 0.44
CA ILE A 63 9.09 17.31 -0.72
C ILE A 63 10.29 17.39 -1.66
N TRP A 64 10.68 18.60 -2.06
CA TRP A 64 11.79 18.79 -3.00
C TRP A 64 13.15 18.49 -2.37
N ALA A 65 13.39 18.91 -1.14
CA ALA A 65 14.62 18.60 -0.42
C ALA A 65 14.82 17.09 -0.25
N GLY A 66 13.76 16.37 0.11
CA GLY A 66 13.81 14.92 0.27
C GLY A 66 13.99 14.16 -1.04
N LEU A 67 13.36 14.63 -2.13
CA LEU A 67 13.58 14.07 -3.47
C LEU A 67 15.04 14.21 -3.89
N GLN A 68 15.58 15.43 -3.79
CA GLN A 68 16.96 15.74 -4.18
C GLN A 68 17.98 14.97 -3.34
N ASP A 69 17.77 14.87 -2.02
CA ASP A 69 18.68 14.14 -1.13
C ASP A 69 18.65 12.63 -1.39
N SER A 70 17.47 12.05 -1.59
CA SER A 70 17.35 10.61 -1.91
C SER A 70 18.01 10.27 -3.25
N PHE A 71 17.82 11.10 -4.28
CA PHE A 71 18.48 10.96 -5.59
C PHE A 71 20.00 11.13 -5.47
N ALA A 72 20.47 12.17 -4.78
CA ALA A 72 21.91 12.45 -4.60
C ALA A 72 22.62 11.30 -3.86
N LYS A 73 22.00 10.72 -2.83
CA LYS A 73 22.53 9.56 -2.11
C LYS A 73 22.59 8.32 -3.00
N MET A 74 21.57 8.09 -3.83
CA MET A 74 21.56 7.00 -4.80
C MET A 74 22.66 7.20 -5.86
N ALA A 75 22.80 8.39 -6.44
CA ALA A 75 23.85 8.71 -7.41
C ALA A 75 25.26 8.60 -6.80
N LYS A 76 25.42 8.99 -5.52
CA LYS A 76 26.67 8.77 -4.76
C LYS A 76 26.95 7.28 -4.59
N ASN A 77 25.96 6.48 -4.27
CA ASN A 77 26.09 5.02 -4.14
C ASN A 77 26.52 4.36 -5.47
N VAL A 78 26.00 4.85 -6.62
CA VAL A 78 26.47 4.44 -7.96
C VAL A 78 27.97 4.74 -8.12
N LYS A 79 28.38 5.96 -7.77
CA LYS A 79 29.78 6.37 -7.89
C LYS A 79 30.72 5.56 -6.99
N GLU A 80 30.31 5.27 -5.77
CA GLU A 80 31.07 4.47 -4.79
C GLU A 80 31.22 3.02 -5.23
N LYS A 81 30.16 2.40 -5.78
CA LYS A 81 30.17 1.00 -6.19
C LYS A 81 30.82 0.76 -7.56
N TYR A 82 30.58 1.67 -8.50
CA TYR A 82 30.91 1.45 -9.92
C TYR A 82 31.91 2.47 -10.48
N GLY A 83 32.32 3.49 -9.72
CA GLY A 83 33.34 4.47 -10.11
C GLY A 83 32.87 5.53 -11.11
N VAL A 84 31.59 5.53 -11.52
CA VAL A 84 31.05 6.42 -12.57
C VAL A 84 30.06 7.43 -12.01
N THR A 85 29.99 8.60 -12.65
CA THR A 85 28.95 9.59 -12.38
C THR A 85 27.70 9.25 -13.19
N LEU A 86 26.55 9.14 -12.53
CA LEU A 86 25.27 8.86 -13.18
C LEU A 86 24.82 10.08 -14.00
N LYS A 87 24.76 9.93 -15.31
CA LYS A 87 24.34 10.98 -16.25
C LYS A 87 23.10 10.59 -17.04
N LYS A 88 22.96 9.30 -17.33
CA LYS A 88 21.90 8.74 -18.17
C LYS A 88 21.13 7.69 -17.41
N ILE A 89 19.83 7.68 -17.62
CA ILE A 89 18.88 6.68 -17.09
C ILE A 89 17.92 6.35 -18.25
N GLY A 90 17.56 5.07 -18.40
CA GLY A 90 16.72 4.64 -19.51
C GLY A 90 15.23 4.95 -19.31
N ALA A 91 14.75 4.91 -18.07
CA ALA A 91 13.39 5.29 -17.71
C ALA A 91 13.31 5.67 -16.23
N ILE A 92 12.37 6.54 -15.87
CA ILE A 92 12.10 6.97 -14.49
C ILE A 92 10.62 6.75 -14.16
N GLY A 93 10.35 6.37 -12.90
CA GLY A 93 9.01 6.33 -12.33
C GLY A 93 8.96 6.95 -10.95
N PHE A 94 7.82 7.57 -10.62
CA PHE A 94 7.53 8.13 -9.30
C PHE A 94 6.33 7.42 -8.69
N SER A 95 6.47 7.03 -7.42
CA SER A 95 5.41 6.51 -6.57
C SER A 95 5.27 7.39 -5.34
N ALA A 96 4.08 7.48 -4.79
CA ALA A 96 3.85 8.15 -3.53
C ALA A 96 2.76 7.44 -2.72
N MET A 97 2.66 7.78 -1.42
CA MET A 97 1.50 7.43 -0.64
C MET A 97 0.23 7.88 -1.39
N MET A 98 -0.72 6.98 -1.54
CA MET A 98 -1.96 7.23 -2.27
C MET A 98 -2.80 8.33 -1.62
N HIS A 99 -3.75 8.84 -2.40
CA HIS A 99 -4.75 9.80 -1.97
C HIS A 99 -4.20 11.19 -1.73
N GLY A 100 -4.92 11.97 -0.91
CA GLY A 100 -4.54 13.33 -0.57
C GLY A 100 -5.13 14.39 -1.51
N TYR A 101 -4.92 15.65 -1.16
CA TYR A 101 -5.55 16.78 -1.82
C TYR A 101 -4.52 17.88 -2.05
N MET A 102 -4.06 17.98 -3.28
CA MET A 102 -3.20 19.05 -3.78
C MET A 102 -3.94 19.78 -4.89
N VAL A 103 -4.27 21.04 -4.66
CA VAL A 103 -5.03 21.88 -5.59
C VAL A 103 -4.29 23.13 -5.96
N PHE A 104 -4.31 23.44 -7.25
CA PHE A 104 -3.53 24.51 -7.85
C PHE A 104 -4.41 25.46 -8.65
N ASP A 105 -4.04 26.75 -8.67
CA ASP A 105 -4.62 27.73 -9.55
C ASP A 105 -4.10 27.62 -11.00
N ALA A 106 -4.55 28.52 -11.88
CA ALA A 106 -4.13 28.55 -13.27
C ALA A 106 -2.63 28.89 -13.46
N ALA A 107 -2.01 29.55 -12.49
CA ALA A 107 -0.56 29.81 -12.47
C ALA A 107 0.27 28.64 -11.93
N GLY A 108 -0.38 27.61 -11.41
CA GLY A 108 0.28 26.45 -10.80
C GLY A 108 0.75 26.68 -9.37
N THR A 109 0.12 27.65 -8.66
CA THR A 109 0.35 27.91 -7.24
C THR A 109 -0.53 27.00 -6.40
N LEU A 110 0.03 26.38 -5.36
CA LEU A 110 -0.72 25.58 -4.39
C LEU A 110 -1.67 26.47 -3.61
N LEU A 111 -2.97 26.18 -3.64
CA LEU A 111 -4.02 27.02 -3.09
C LEU A 111 -4.20 26.88 -1.57
N VAL A 112 -3.98 25.66 -1.06
CA VAL A 112 -4.05 25.33 0.38
C VAL A 112 -2.94 24.34 0.72
N PRO A 113 -2.55 24.19 2.00
CA PRO A 113 -1.59 23.15 2.39
C PRO A 113 -2.00 21.77 1.89
N PHE A 114 -1.03 20.96 1.50
CA PHE A 114 -1.27 19.57 1.10
C PHE A 114 -1.98 18.80 2.21
N ARG A 115 -3.19 18.29 1.96
CA ARG A 115 -3.94 17.44 2.89
C ARG A 115 -3.62 15.98 2.58
N THR A 116 -2.89 15.32 3.47
CA THR A 116 -2.46 13.93 3.27
C THR A 116 -3.57 12.92 3.59
N TRP A 117 -3.35 11.65 3.27
CA TRP A 117 -4.25 10.53 3.57
C TRP A 117 -4.59 10.39 5.08
N ARG A 118 -3.76 10.95 5.98
CA ARG A 118 -3.97 10.89 7.44
C ARG A 118 -5.10 11.78 7.95
N ASN A 119 -5.58 12.70 7.13
CA ASN A 119 -6.65 13.60 7.53
C ASN A 119 -8.00 12.88 7.55
N THR A 120 -8.69 12.95 8.68
CA THR A 120 -10.04 12.39 8.91
C THR A 120 -11.09 13.50 9.04
N ILE A 121 -10.95 14.58 8.26
CA ILE A 121 -11.78 15.78 8.32
C ILE A 121 -12.89 15.81 7.27
N THR A 122 -13.15 14.70 6.61
CA THR A 122 -14.03 14.59 5.43
C THR A 122 -15.17 13.58 5.64
N GLU A 123 -15.57 13.31 6.89
CA GLU A 123 -16.57 12.32 7.23
C GLU A 123 -17.92 12.60 6.54
N GLU A 124 -18.42 13.85 6.64
CA GLU A 124 -19.68 14.26 6.00
C GLU A 124 -19.64 14.07 4.47
N ALA A 125 -18.53 14.45 3.84
CA ALA A 125 -18.35 14.30 2.40
C ALA A 125 -18.28 12.82 2.00
N SER A 126 -17.55 12.00 2.75
CA SER A 126 -17.42 10.56 2.55
C SER A 126 -18.78 9.87 2.56
N GLU A 127 -19.59 10.09 3.59
CA GLU A 127 -20.93 9.51 3.70
C GLU A 127 -21.86 9.94 2.56
N LYS A 128 -21.89 11.24 2.24
CA LYS A 128 -22.72 11.78 1.16
C LYS A 128 -22.31 11.25 -0.20
N LEU A 129 -21.00 11.20 -0.49
CA LEU A 129 -20.47 10.68 -1.74
C LEU A 129 -20.73 9.18 -1.89
N THR A 130 -20.55 8.39 -0.84
CA THR A 130 -20.84 6.95 -0.85
C THR A 130 -22.28 6.68 -1.26
N LYS A 131 -23.23 7.42 -0.68
CA LYS A 131 -24.66 7.31 -1.04
C LYS A 131 -24.94 7.82 -2.46
N MET A 132 -24.38 8.98 -2.83
CA MET A 132 -24.60 9.65 -4.10
C MET A 132 -24.07 8.83 -5.28
N LEU A 133 -22.87 8.29 -5.14
CA LEU A 133 -22.18 7.57 -6.20
C LEU A 133 -22.46 6.06 -6.18
N SER A 134 -23.16 5.54 -5.16
CA SER A 134 -23.33 4.10 -4.93
C SER A 134 -21.99 3.35 -5.01
N TYR A 135 -20.99 3.89 -4.32
CA TYR A 135 -19.61 3.40 -4.30
C TYR A 135 -18.94 3.85 -3.00
N HIS A 136 -18.26 2.96 -2.29
CA HIS A 136 -17.58 3.36 -1.06
C HIS A 136 -16.50 4.40 -1.33
N ILE A 137 -16.62 5.57 -0.72
CA ILE A 137 -15.65 6.68 -0.83
C ILE A 137 -15.04 6.91 0.54
N PRO A 138 -13.84 6.40 0.83
CA PRO A 138 -13.15 6.63 2.10
C PRO A 138 -12.82 8.10 2.33
N GLN A 139 -12.76 8.52 3.59
CA GLN A 139 -12.45 9.90 3.99
C GLN A 139 -11.14 10.42 3.39
N ARG A 140 -10.13 9.55 3.20
CA ARG A 140 -8.80 9.92 2.69
C ARG A 140 -8.75 10.20 1.18
N TRP A 141 -9.80 9.87 0.42
CA TRP A 141 -9.81 10.05 -1.03
C TRP A 141 -9.83 11.52 -1.45
N SER A 142 -9.17 11.83 -2.57
CA SER A 142 -9.06 13.20 -3.08
C SER A 142 -10.41 13.86 -3.32
N ILE A 143 -11.40 13.10 -3.81
CA ILE A 143 -12.76 13.60 -4.04
C ILE A 143 -13.50 13.93 -2.75
N ALA A 144 -13.25 13.18 -1.66
CA ALA A 144 -13.84 13.47 -0.35
C ALA A 144 -13.33 14.81 0.18
N HIS A 145 -12.04 15.12 0.01
CA HIS A 145 -11.47 16.41 0.38
C HIS A 145 -12.03 17.55 -0.46
N LEU A 146 -12.17 17.38 -1.78
CA LEU A 146 -12.78 18.38 -2.65
C LEU A 146 -14.22 18.65 -2.23
N TYR A 147 -15.01 17.60 -2.04
CA TYR A 147 -16.42 17.77 -1.69
C TYR A 147 -16.60 18.36 -0.29
N GLN A 148 -15.76 17.99 0.67
CA GLN A 148 -15.76 18.62 2.01
C GLN A 148 -15.44 20.11 1.93
N ALA A 149 -14.44 20.50 1.13
CA ALA A 149 -14.13 21.92 0.91
C ALA A 149 -15.31 22.68 0.28
N MET A 150 -16.05 22.03 -0.66
CA MET A 150 -17.28 22.58 -1.23
C MET A 150 -18.40 22.70 -0.18
N LEU A 151 -18.57 21.71 0.71
CA LEU A 151 -19.56 21.74 1.79
C LEU A 151 -19.26 22.85 2.80
N ASN A 152 -17.98 23.04 3.12
CA ASN A 152 -17.50 24.10 4.02
C ASN A 152 -17.54 25.50 3.37
N GLY A 153 -17.73 25.61 2.06
CA GLY A 153 -17.66 26.88 1.33
C GLY A 153 -16.25 27.49 1.32
N GLU A 154 -15.20 26.67 1.30
CA GLU A 154 -13.81 27.13 1.32
C GLU A 154 -13.50 27.97 0.07
N GLU A 155 -12.96 29.18 0.24
CA GLU A 155 -12.78 30.19 -0.82
C GLU A 155 -11.88 29.69 -1.97
N HIS A 156 -10.89 28.83 -1.70
CA HIS A 156 -9.96 28.33 -2.69
C HIS A 156 -10.63 27.50 -3.78
N VAL A 157 -11.78 26.86 -3.49
CA VAL A 157 -12.49 25.96 -4.43
C VAL A 157 -12.82 26.65 -5.76
N LYS A 158 -13.16 27.93 -5.72
CA LYS A 158 -13.47 28.73 -6.92
C LYS A 158 -12.29 28.93 -7.85
N ASN A 159 -11.07 28.80 -7.33
CA ASN A 159 -9.83 29.08 -8.04
C ASN A 159 -9.09 27.82 -8.51
N ILE A 160 -9.67 26.62 -8.27
CA ILE A 160 -9.04 25.36 -8.65
C ILE A 160 -9.01 25.24 -10.17
N SER A 161 -7.81 25.12 -10.73
CA SER A 161 -7.56 24.80 -12.14
C SER A 161 -6.99 23.39 -12.34
N PHE A 162 -6.41 22.82 -11.28
CA PHE A 162 -5.84 21.47 -11.31
C PHE A 162 -5.84 20.87 -9.91
N GLN A 163 -6.30 19.64 -9.81
CA GLN A 163 -6.23 18.81 -8.61
C GLN A 163 -5.46 17.53 -8.90
N THR A 164 -4.54 17.16 -8.03
CA THR A 164 -3.76 15.94 -8.16
C THR A 164 -3.33 15.41 -6.79
N THR A 165 -2.54 14.33 -6.80
CA THR A 165 -1.88 13.73 -5.65
C THR A 165 -0.40 14.08 -5.63
N LEU A 166 0.34 13.62 -4.62
CA LEU A 166 1.78 13.87 -4.51
C LEU A 166 2.56 13.29 -5.69
N ALA A 167 2.26 12.04 -6.10
CA ALA A 167 2.92 11.42 -7.27
C ALA A 167 2.69 12.23 -8.54
N GLY A 168 1.45 12.66 -8.79
CA GLY A 168 1.10 13.49 -9.93
C GLY A 168 1.72 14.88 -9.89
N TYR A 169 1.82 15.50 -8.71
CA TYR A 169 2.50 16.79 -8.54
C TYR A 169 3.97 16.73 -8.92
N ILE A 170 4.71 15.75 -8.40
CA ILE A 170 6.13 15.55 -8.73
C ILE A 170 6.30 15.32 -10.23
N HIS A 171 5.51 14.41 -10.79
CA HIS A 171 5.55 14.09 -12.22
C HIS A 171 5.30 15.33 -13.09
N TRP A 172 4.24 16.08 -12.78
CA TRP A 172 3.91 17.32 -13.51
C TRP A 172 5.05 18.34 -13.47
N LYS A 173 5.66 18.57 -12.32
CA LYS A 173 6.76 19.54 -12.20
C LYS A 173 8.01 19.13 -12.95
N LEU A 174 8.25 17.84 -13.13
CA LEU A 174 9.44 17.31 -13.81
C LEU A 174 9.24 17.17 -15.34
N THR A 175 7.99 16.97 -15.79
CA THR A 175 7.69 16.70 -17.20
C THR A 175 6.84 17.76 -17.88
N GLY A 176 6.08 18.55 -17.13
CA GLY A 176 5.01 19.41 -17.64
C GLY A 176 3.67 18.70 -17.87
N GLU A 177 3.64 17.37 -17.81
CA GLU A 177 2.45 16.55 -18.10
C GLU A 177 1.56 16.37 -16.86
N LYS A 178 0.26 16.65 -16.99
CA LYS A 178 -0.75 16.51 -15.95
C LYS A 178 -1.45 15.15 -16.06
N VAL A 179 -0.75 14.08 -15.67
CA VAL A 179 -1.21 12.70 -15.80
C VAL A 179 -1.06 11.94 -14.51
N LEU A 180 -1.82 10.85 -14.35
CA LEU A 180 -1.66 9.84 -13.29
C LEU A 180 -1.74 8.44 -13.86
N GLY A 181 -1.07 7.49 -13.25
CA GLY A 181 -1.34 6.08 -13.42
C GLY A 181 -2.73 5.73 -12.88
N ILE A 182 -3.38 4.76 -13.50
CA ILE A 182 -4.75 4.37 -13.15
C ILE A 182 -4.85 3.88 -11.70
N GLY A 183 -3.80 3.22 -11.19
CA GLY A 183 -3.74 2.78 -9.79
C GLY A 183 -3.86 3.95 -8.83
N GLU A 184 -3.09 5.01 -9.04
CA GLU A 184 -3.16 6.23 -8.22
C GLU A 184 -4.46 7.01 -8.44
N ALA A 185 -4.90 7.14 -9.70
CA ALA A 185 -6.15 7.82 -10.04
C ALA A 185 -7.38 7.18 -9.38
N SER A 186 -7.34 5.85 -9.17
CA SER A 186 -8.40 5.11 -8.48
C SER A 186 -8.58 5.51 -7.03
N GLY A 187 -7.57 6.11 -6.41
CA GLY A 187 -7.66 6.72 -5.08
C GLY A 187 -8.14 8.18 -5.09
N MET A 188 -8.34 8.77 -6.26
CA MET A 188 -8.96 10.08 -6.40
C MET A 188 -10.46 10.00 -6.62
N PHE A 189 -10.89 9.09 -7.50
CA PHE A 189 -12.28 8.92 -7.92
C PHE A 189 -12.52 7.49 -8.45
N PRO A 190 -13.77 6.96 -8.42
CA PRO A 190 -14.09 5.66 -8.98
C PRO A 190 -13.71 5.51 -10.46
N MET A 191 -13.13 4.35 -10.79
CA MET A 191 -12.67 4.00 -12.13
C MET A 191 -13.66 3.07 -12.84
N ASP A 192 -13.70 3.16 -14.15
CA ASP A 192 -14.28 2.16 -15.04
C ASP A 192 -13.14 1.26 -15.56
N CYS A 193 -13.15 -0.01 -15.16
CA CYS A 193 -12.09 -0.97 -15.50
C CYS A 193 -12.14 -1.43 -16.97
N GLU A 194 -13.24 -1.21 -17.69
CA GLU A 194 -13.33 -1.49 -19.13
C GLU A 194 -12.70 -0.39 -19.96
N THR A 195 -13.04 0.87 -19.67
CA THR A 195 -12.50 2.03 -20.39
C THR A 195 -11.11 2.45 -19.88
N LYS A 196 -10.69 1.96 -18.71
CA LYS A 196 -9.42 2.33 -18.03
C LYS A 196 -9.32 3.83 -17.73
N ASP A 197 -10.43 4.46 -17.39
CA ASP A 197 -10.54 5.87 -17.07
C ASP A 197 -11.54 6.09 -15.93
N TYR A 198 -11.74 7.32 -15.50
CA TYR A 198 -12.77 7.66 -14.50
C TYR A 198 -14.16 7.22 -14.96
N ASP A 199 -14.98 6.71 -14.04
CA ASP A 199 -16.35 6.28 -14.31
C ASP A 199 -17.23 7.48 -14.73
N GLU A 200 -17.50 7.59 -16.01
CA GLU A 200 -18.23 8.70 -16.61
C GLU A 200 -19.68 8.84 -16.10
N LYS A 201 -20.30 7.76 -15.63
CA LYS A 201 -21.64 7.82 -15.02
C LYS A 201 -21.55 8.56 -13.67
N ARG A 202 -20.56 8.24 -12.87
CA ARG A 202 -20.31 8.86 -11.57
C ARG A 202 -19.76 10.29 -11.73
N VAL A 203 -18.93 10.55 -12.73
CA VAL A 203 -18.48 11.90 -13.10
C VAL A 203 -19.67 12.81 -13.38
N LYS A 204 -20.64 12.39 -14.20
CA LYS A 204 -21.85 13.18 -14.49
C LYS A 204 -22.66 13.48 -13.24
N ILE A 205 -22.85 12.48 -12.35
CA ILE A 205 -23.57 12.69 -11.06
C ILE A 205 -22.86 13.75 -10.23
N PHE A 206 -21.53 13.70 -10.15
CA PHE A 206 -20.78 14.67 -9.37
C PHE A 206 -20.71 16.05 -10.03
N ASP A 207 -20.63 16.14 -11.37
CA ASP A 207 -20.72 17.41 -12.12
C ASP A 207 -22.07 18.12 -11.89
N GLU A 208 -23.17 17.37 -11.78
CA GLU A 208 -24.47 17.93 -11.39
C GLU A 208 -24.45 18.52 -9.97
N GLU A 209 -23.74 17.87 -9.06
CA GLU A 209 -23.61 18.37 -7.68
C GLU A 209 -22.68 19.60 -7.62
N ILE A 210 -21.59 19.65 -8.40
CA ILE A 210 -20.75 20.84 -8.57
C ILE A 210 -21.61 22.03 -9.03
N ALA A 211 -22.44 21.83 -10.05
CA ALA A 211 -23.31 22.87 -10.60
C ALA A 211 -24.37 23.34 -9.61
N LYS A 212 -25.01 22.42 -8.85
CA LYS A 212 -25.98 22.74 -7.79
C LYS A 212 -25.36 23.62 -6.69
N LYS A 213 -24.07 23.44 -6.40
CA LYS A 213 -23.34 24.25 -5.43
C LYS A 213 -22.81 25.57 -5.99
N GLY A 214 -23.07 25.85 -7.27
CA GLY A 214 -22.75 27.14 -7.93
C GLY A 214 -21.32 27.25 -8.41
N TYR A 215 -20.57 26.15 -8.55
CA TYR A 215 -19.25 26.16 -9.17
C TYR A 215 -19.36 25.95 -10.69
N SER A 216 -18.41 26.52 -11.45
CA SER A 216 -18.43 26.54 -12.93
C SER A 216 -17.56 25.47 -13.58
N PHE A 217 -16.62 24.86 -12.84
CA PHE A 217 -15.74 23.82 -13.37
C PHE A 217 -16.47 22.46 -13.41
N LYS A 218 -15.99 21.57 -14.23
CA LYS A 218 -16.34 20.14 -14.22
C LYS A 218 -15.18 19.33 -13.67
N LEU A 219 -15.47 18.15 -13.17
CA LEU A 219 -14.45 17.29 -12.57
C LEU A 219 -13.30 17.00 -13.55
N ARG A 220 -13.63 16.68 -14.81
CA ARG A 220 -12.64 16.38 -15.84
C ARG A 220 -11.77 17.56 -16.24
N ASP A 221 -12.21 18.79 -16.01
CA ASP A 221 -11.43 20.00 -16.31
C ASP A 221 -10.26 20.18 -15.32
N ILE A 222 -10.41 19.68 -14.11
CA ILE A 222 -9.44 19.87 -13.03
C ILE A 222 -8.66 18.60 -12.65
N PHE A 223 -9.10 17.42 -13.11
CA PHE A 223 -8.45 16.15 -12.80
C PHE A 223 -7.38 15.79 -13.85
N PRO A 224 -6.32 15.03 -13.46
CA PRO A 224 -5.30 14.56 -14.38
C PRO A 224 -5.87 13.56 -15.39
N LYS A 225 -5.22 13.48 -16.57
CA LYS A 225 -5.46 12.41 -17.54
C LYS A 225 -4.97 11.08 -16.95
N VAL A 226 -5.74 10.02 -17.12
CA VAL A 226 -5.38 8.66 -16.68
C VAL A 226 -4.57 7.94 -17.74
N LEU A 227 -3.53 7.23 -17.31
CA LEU A 227 -2.69 6.36 -18.13
C LEU A 227 -2.55 5.00 -17.45
N VAL A 228 -2.32 3.94 -18.22
CA VAL A 228 -2.05 2.59 -17.69
C VAL A 228 -0.56 2.26 -17.74
N ALA A 229 -0.13 1.29 -16.93
CA ALA A 229 1.25 0.79 -16.95
C ALA A 229 1.65 0.35 -18.37
N GLY A 230 2.88 0.70 -18.77
CA GLY A 230 3.38 0.48 -20.12
C GLY A 230 3.24 1.69 -21.06
N GLU A 231 2.34 2.63 -20.78
CA GLU A 231 2.24 3.88 -21.53
C GLU A 231 3.35 4.86 -21.14
N LYS A 232 3.70 5.75 -22.07
CA LYS A 232 4.66 6.84 -21.82
C LYS A 232 3.92 8.06 -21.28
N ALA A 233 4.40 8.58 -20.17
CA ALA A 233 3.79 9.71 -19.46
C ALA A 233 4.57 11.03 -19.62
N GLY A 234 5.34 11.16 -20.67
CA GLY A 234 6.19 12.32 -20.95
C GLY A 234 7.68 12.02 -20.80
N VAL A 235 8.47 13.08 -20.83
CA VAL A 235 9.93 13.04 -20.71
C VAL A 235 10.41 14.05 -19.68
N LEU A 236 11.53 13.75 -19.02
CA LEU A 236 12.20 14.67 -18.12
C LEU A 236 12.64 15.92 -18.89
N THR A 237 12.14 17.08 -18.52
CA THR A 237 12.52 18.36 -19.15
C THR A 237 13.93 18.80 -18.68
N GLU A 238 14.49 19.83 -19.31
CA GLU A 238 15.77 20.41 -18.83
C GLU A 238 15.63 21.02 -17.43
N GLU A 239 14.51 21.69 -17.17
CA GLU A 239 14.17 22.25 -15.87
C GLU A 239 13.92 21.12 -14.85
N GLY A 240 13.22 20.07 -15.26
CA GLY A 240 12.97 18.89 -14.45
C GLY A 240 14.25 18.16 -14.07
N ALA A 241 15.19 18.02 -14.99
CA ALA A 241 16.50 17.41 -14.72
C ALA A 241 17.29 18.21 -13.67
N LYS A 242 17.31 19.54 -13.77
CA LYS A 242 17.95 20.43 -12.78
C LYS A 242 17.23 20.42 -11.43
N LEU A 243 15.92 20.26 -11.45
CA LEU A 243 15.11 20.17 -10.23
C LEU A 243 15.35 18.85 -9.50
N LEU A 244 15.49 17.74 -10.24
CA LEU A 244 15.80 16.41 -9.67
C LEU A 244 17.25 16.31 -9.22
N ASP A 245 18.18 16.77 -10.08
CA ASP A 245 19.64 16.77 -9.83
C ASP A 245 20.23 18.19 -9.91
N PRO A 246 20.27 18.93 -8.79
CA PRO A 246 20.85 20.27 -8.76
C PRO A 246 22.34 20.32 -9.12
N THR A 247 23.05 19.19 -9.16
CA THR A 247 24.46 19.14 -9.61
C THR A 247 24.59 19.31 -11.12
N GLY A 248 23.47 19.12 -11.87
CA GLY A 248 23.42 19.27 -13.32
C GLY A 248 24.11 18.12 -14.08
N ASN A 249 24.37 16.99 -13.44
CA ASN A 249 24.96 15.82 -14.11
C ASN A 249 23.92 15.02 -14.90
N LEU A 250 22.67 14.99 -14.43
CA LEU A 250 21.59 14.21 -15.08
C LEU A 250 21.14 14.87 -16.39
N GLU A 251 21.15 14.10 -17.47
CA GLU A 251 20.68 14.55 -18.78
C GLU A 251 19.15 14.57 -18.85
N ALA A 252 18.57 15.52 -19.56
CA ALA A 252 17.14 15.60 -19.86
C ALA A 252 16.75 14.60 -20.97
N GLY A 253 15.41 14.52 -21.25
CA GLY A 253 14.88 13.66 -22.32
C GLY A 253 14.62 12.21 -21.90
N ILE A 254 14.82 11.85 -20.64
CA ILE A 254 14.55 10.52 -20.11
C ILE A 254 13.02 10.29 -20.08
N PRO A 255 12.51 9.17 -20.64
CA PRO A 255 11.07 8.87 -20.59
C PRO A 255 10.63 8.51 -19.16
N LEU A 256 9.42 8.94 -18.80
CA LEU A 256 8.77 8.59 -17.55
C LEU A 256 7.57 7.66 -17.78
N CYS A 257 7.41 6.67 -16.89
CA CYS A 257 6.17 5.90 -16.80
C CYS A 257 5.10 6.69 -16.03
N PRO A 258 3.81 6.29 -16.12
CA PRO A 258 2.75 6.91 -15.34
C PRO A 258 3.09 6.90 -13.84
N PRO A 259 2.93 8.03 -13.13
CA PRO A 259 3.16 8.08 -11.69
C PRO A 259 2.07 7.30 -10.95
N GLU A 260 2.46 6.46 -9.99
CA GLU A 260 1.58 5.51 -9.33
C GLU A 260 1.54 5.68 -7.80
N GLY A 261 0.54 5.08 -7.18
CA GLY A 261 0.42 4.98 -5.74
C GLY A 261 1.18 3.79 -5.15
N ASP A 262 1.45 3.87 -3.85
CA ASP A 262 2.18 2.86 -3.09
C ASP A 262 1.50 1.48 -3.09
N ALA A 263 0.17 1.41 -3.15
CA ALA A 263 -0.54 0.14 -3.28
C ALA A 263 -0.22 -0.57 -4.60
N GLY A 264 -0.33 0.12 -5.75
CA GLY A 264 -0.04 -0.44 -7.06
C GLY A 264 1.41 -0.84 -7.25
N THR A 265 2.34 -0.02 -6.77
CA THR A 265 3.78 -0.33 -6.83
C THR A 265 4.17 -1.45 -5.86
N GLY A 266 3.54 -1.52 -4.70
CA GLY A 266 3.66 -2.65 -3.78
C GLY A 266 3.19 -3.97 -4.39
N MET A 267 2.10 -3.94 -5.16
CA MET A 267 1.62 -5.11 -5.90
C MET A 267 2.60 -5.54 -7.00
N ALA A 268 3.21 -4.58 -7.73
CA ALA A 268 4.25 -4.89 -8.72
C ALA A 268 5.49 -5.50 -8.04
N ALA A 269 5.94 -4.93 -6.92
CA ALA A 269 7.09 -5.43 -6.16
C ALA A 269 6.88 -6.81 -5.52
N THR A 270 5.64 -7.27 -5.41
CA THR A 270 5.29 -8.58 -4.85
C THR A 270 4.72 -9.56 -5.86
N ASN A 271 4.73 -9.25 -7.16
CA ASN A 271 4.14 -10.09 -8.22
C ASN A 271 2.67 -10.47 -7.94
N SER A 272 1.86 -9.49 -7.52
CA SER A 272 0.46 -9.69 -7.14
C SER A 272 -0.53 -8.84 -7.94
N VAL A 273 -0.21 -8.56 -9.22
CA VAL A 273 -1.05 -7.74 -10.13
C VAL A 273 -2.01 -8.59 -10.99
N ALA A 274 -1.79 -9.89 -11.08
CA ALA A 274 -2.65 -10.79 -11.84
C ALA A 274 -4.00 -10.98 -11.16
N VAL A 275 -5.05 -11.15 -11.96
CA VAL A 275 -6.40 -11.46 -11.45
C VAL A 275 -6.35 -12.72 -10.57
N ARG A 276 -7.10 -12.73 -9.46
CA ARG A 276 -7.16 -13.78 -8.44
C ARG A 276 -5.87 -13.95 -7.62
N THR A 277 -4.94 -13.01 -7.73
CA THR A 277 -3.81 -12.91 -6.80
C THR A 277 -3.99 -11.72 -5.86
N GLY A 278 -3.18 -11.66 -4.83
CA GLY A 278 -3.18 -10.52 -3.92
C GLY A 278 -1.94 -10.52 -3.05
N ASN A 279 -1.82 -9.48 -2.23
CA ASN A 279 -0.78 -9.42 -1.21
C ASN A 279 -1.36 -9.11 0.17
N VAL A 280 -0.58 -9.45 1.19
CA VAL A 280 -0.85 -9.10 2.59
C VAL A 280 0.40 -8.49 3.18
N SER A 281 0.26 -7.26 3.67
CA SER A 281 1.28 -6.60 4.48
C SER A 281 0.86 -6.67 5.94
N ALA A 282 1.61 -7.40 6.78
CA ALA A 282 1.30 -7.61 8.19
C ALA A 282 2.44 -7.13 9.09
N GLY A 283 2.25 -5.95 9.67
CA GLY A 283 3.13 -5.29 10.62
C GLY A 283 2.35 -4.81 11.85
N THR A 284 2.51 -3.56 12.26
CA THR A 284 1.71 -2.92 13.32
C THR A 284 0.23 -2.93 12.96
N SER A 285 -0.09 -2.59 11.72
CA SER A 285 -1.38 -2.78 11.06
C SER A 285 -1.30 -3.92 10.04
N VAL A 286 -2.44 -4.31 9.48
CA VAL A 286 -2.48 -5.29 8.39
C VAL A 286 -3.44 -4.83 7.30
N PHE A 287 -3.03 -5.02 6.05
CA PHE A 287 -3.95 -4.91 4.93
C PHE A 287 -3.76 -6.06 3.94
N ALA A 288 -4.83 -6.41 3.29
CA ALA A 288 -4.84 -7.38 2.19
C ALA A 288 -5.43 -6.73 0.94
N THR A 289 -4.79 -6.94 -0.20
CA THR A 289 -5.32 -6.59 -1.52
C THR A 289 -5.61 -7.86 -2.29
N ILE A 290 -6.71 -7.87 -3.04
CA ILE A 290 -7.09 -8.98 -3.92
C ILE A 290 -7.52 -8.41 -5.27
N VAL A 291 -6.90 -8.87 -6.36
CA VAL A 291 -7.29 -8.50 -7.73
C VAL A 291 -8.53 -9.29 -8.12
N LEU A 292 -9.61 -8.58 -8.37
CA LEU A 292 -10.93 -9.14 -8.62
C LEU A 292 -11.12 -9.54 -10.09
N GLU A 293 -11.90 -10.60 -10.32
CA GLU A 293 -12.35 -10.99 -11.67
C GLU A 293 -13.51 -10.12 -12.19
N LYS A 294 -14.26 -9.51 -11.29
CA LYS A 294 -15.47 -8.71 -11.58
C LYS A 294 -15.76 -7.75 -10.44
N GLU A 295 -16.62 -6.77 -10.69
CA GLU A 295 -17.14 -5.86 -9.66
C GLU A 295 -17.88 -6.61 -8.53
N LEU A 296 -17.86 -6.02 -7.34
CA LEU A 296 -18.65 -6.49 -6.21
C LEU A 296 -20.14 -6.21 -6.46
N LYS A 297 -21.01 -7.05 -5.93
CA LYS A 297 -22.47 -6.91 -6.07
C LYS A 297 -23.04 -5.79 -5.21
N ASN A 298 -22.39 -5.53 -4.08
CA ASN A 298 -22.85 -4.58 -3.09
C ASN A 298 -21.74 -3.58 -2.74
N VAL A 299 -22.12 -2.49 -2.09
CA VAL A 299 -21.21 -1.49 -1.51
C VAL A 299 -20.96 -1.88 -0.06
N TYR A 300 -19.70 -1.99 0.31
CA TYR A 300 -19.24 -2.32 1.67
C TYR A 300 -18.32 -1.20 2.17
N GLU A 301 -18.57 -0.71 3.36
CA GLU A 301 -17.72 0.31 3.99
C GLU A 301 -16.40 -0.27 4.51
N GLU A 302 -16.33 -1.59 4.69
CA GLU A 302 -15.15 -2.34 5.10
C GLU A 302 -14.18 -2.62 3.94
N ILE A 303 -14.60 -2.39 2.69
CA ILE A 303 -13.83 -2.71 1.49
C ILE A 303 -13.54 -1.45 0.70
N ASP A 304 -12.27 -1.13 0.55
CA ASP A 304 -11.83 -0.09 -0.38
C ASP A 304 -11.61 -0.71 -1.76
N LEU A 305 -12.06 -0.02 -2.79
CA LEU A 305 -11.87 -0.45 -4.17
C LEU A 305 -10.91 0.50 -4.88
N VAL A 306 -9.77 -0.03 -5.31
CA VAL A 306 -8.76 0.65 -6.11
C VAL A 306 -8.46 -0.18 -7.36
N THR A 307 -7.43 0.16 -8.14
CA THR A 307 -7.03 -0.65 -9.30
C THR A 307 -5.56 -1.01 -9.27
N THR A 308 -5.19 -2.08 -9.99
CA THR A 308 -3.80 -2.34 -10.35
C THR A 308 -3.28 -1.25 -11.29
N PRO A 309 -1.96 -1.14 -11.50
CA PRO A 309 -1.40 -0.22 -12.52
C PRO A 309 -1.88 -0.48 -13.96
N THR A 310 -2.49 -1.64 -14.22
CA THR A 310 -3.11 -1.99 -15.52
C THR A 310 -4.62 -1.81 -15.53
N GLY A 311 -5.22 -1.34 -14.42
CA GLY A 311 -6.64 -1.03 -14.30
C GLY A 311 -7.55 -2.23 -14.05
N ASN A 312 -7.04 -3.31 -13.48
CA ASN A 312 -7.89 -4.36 -12.92
C ASN A 312 -8.37 -3.95 -11.53
N LEU A 313 -9.63 -4.21 -11.21
CA LEU A 313 -10.21 -3.84 -9.92
C LEU A 313 -9.53 -4.62 -8.78
N VAL A 314 -9.24 -3.91 -7.70
CA VAL A 314 -8.61 -4.46 -6.48
C VAL A 314 -9.50 -4.15 -5.30
N ALA A 315 -9.87 -5.18 -4.53
CA ALA A 315 -10.46 -5.01 -3.22
C ALA A 315 -9.37 -4.97 -2.15
N MET A 316 -9.43 -3.99 -1.27
CA MET A 316 -8.51 -3.84 -0.14
C MET A 316 -9.29 -3.86 1.16
N VAL A 317 -8.84 -4.72 2.09
CA VAL A 317 -9.27 -4.74 3.49
C VAL A 317 -8.10 -4.23 4.32
N HIS A 318 -8.32 -3.16 5.09
CA HIS A 318 -7.31 -2.58 5.97
C HIS A 318 -7.77 -2.67 7.43
N CYS A 319 -6.88 -3.10 8.33
CA CYS A 319 -7.12 -3.15 9.77
C CYS A 319 -6.02 -2.40 10.51
N ASN A 320 -6.41 -1.63 11.52
CA ASN A 320 -5.49 -0.81 12.30
C ASN A 320 -4.58 -1.62 13.22
N ASN A 321 -5.03 -2.80 13.64
CA ASN A 321 -4.39 -3.62 14.66
C ASN A 321 -3.93 -4.97 14.10
N CYS A 322 -2.63 -5.31 14.30
CA CYS A 322 -2.10 -6.61 13.91
C CYS A 322 -1.09 -7.12 14.95
N THR A 323 0.22 -6.86 14.80
CA THR A 323 1.25 -7.52 15.63
C THR A 323 1.62 -6.77 16.90
N SER A 324 1.07 -5.60 17.20
CA SER A 324 1.47 -4.79 18.36
C SER A 324 1.25 -5.51 19.68
N ASP A 325 0.07 -6.14 19.88
CA ASP A 325 -0.24 -6.90 21.09
C ASP A 325 0.59 -8.19 21.17
N LEU A 326 0.74 -8.88 20.04
CA LEU A 326 1.59 -10.06 19.94
C LEU A 326 3.04 -9.76 20.34
N ASN A 327 3.58 -8.60 19.91
CA ASN A 327 4.91 -8.15 20.31
C ASN A 327 4.99 -7.83 21.82
N ALA A 328 3.94 -7.27 22.41
CA ALA A 328 3.88 -7.02 23.84
C ALA A 328 3.97 -8.33 24.64
N TRP A 329 3.26 -9.38 24.22
CA TRP A 329 3.34 -10.71 24.83
C TRP A 329 4.72 -11.34 24.67
N VAL A 330 5.35 -11.25 23.50
CA VAL A 330 6.72 -11.76 23.29
C VAL A 330 7.71 -11.03 24.19
N ASN A 331 7.58 -9.71 24.36
CA ASN A 331 8.40 -8.95 25.29
C ASN A 331 8.19 -9.37 26.74
N LEU A 332 6.95 -9.70 27.15
CA LEU A 332 6.70 -10.25 28.49
C LEU A 332 7.42 -11.58 28.71
N PHE A 333 7.43 -12.47 27.71
CA PHE A 333 8.21 -13.72 27.80
C PHE A 333 9.72 -13.47 27.83
N LYS A 334 10.22 -12.44 27.16
CA LYS A 334 11.61 -11.98 27.27
C LYS A 334 11.94 -11.58 28.71
N GLU A 335 11.14 -10.69 29.31
CA GLU A 335 11.32 -10.22 30.68
C GLU A 335 11.28 -11.41 31.68
N PHE A 336 10.37 -12.36 31.47
CA PHE A 336 10.30 -13.58 32.25
C PHE A 336 11.61 -14.39 32.19
N ALA A 337 12.14 -14.65 30.98
CA ALA A 337 13.38 -15.39 30.79
C ALA A 337 14.58 -14.64 31.38
N GLU A 338 14.66 -13.32 31.20
CA GLU A 338 15.72 -12.47 31.80
C GLU A 338 15.67 -12.48 33.32
N SER A 339 14.50 -12.62 33.95
CA SER A 339 14.36 -12.73 35.40
C SER A 339 14.99 -14.01 35.96
N PHE A 340 15.19 -15.03 35.14
CA PHE A 340 15.96 -16.24 35.47
C PHE A 340 17.45 -16.14 35.07
N GLY A 341 17.94 -14.95 34.69
CA GLY A 341 19.32 -14.72 34.30
C GLY A 341 19.66 -15.23 32.88
N MET A 342 18.67 -15.50 32.04
CA MET A 342 18.89 -15.92 30.66
C MET A 342 19.18 -14.69 29.78
N THR A 343 20.15 -14.81 28.88
CA THR A 343 20.29 -13.84 27.77
C THR A 343 19.36 -14.24 26.64
N VAL A 344 18.53 -13.32 26.18
CA VAL A 344 17.49 -13.58 25.17
C VAL A 344 17.88 -12.96 23.84
N ASP A 345 18.03 -13.79 22.83
CA ASP A 345 18.02 -13.37 21.42
C ASP A 345 16.57 -13.26 20.93
N MET A 346 16.20 -12.09 20.40
CA MET A 346 14.81 -11.81 20.02
C MET A 346 14.35 -12.65 18.82
N ASP A 347 15.20 -12.87 17.83
CA ASP A 347 14.84 -13.67 16.65
C ASP A 347 14.62 -15.13 17.04
N GLN A 348 15.47 -15.65 17.94
CA GLN A 348 15.30 -16.99 18.51
C GLN A 348 14.01 -17.09 19.35
N LEU A 349 13.69 -16.06 20.15
CA LEU A 349 12.48 -16.05 20.97
C LEU A 349 11.22 -16.03 20.10
N PHE A 350 11.15 -15.12 19.11
CA PHE A 350 10.05 -15.09 18.13
C PHE A 350 9.93 -16.44 17.40
N GLY A 351 11.04 -16.99 16.91
CA GLY A 351 11.05 -18.28 16.26
C GLY A 351 10.52 -19.40 17.14
N THR A 352 10.94 -19.44 18.40
CA THR A 352 10.49 -20.46 19.37
C THR A 352 9.00 -20.35 19.67
N LEU A 353 8.51 -19.15 19.98
CA LEU A 353 7.11 -18.93 20.37
C LEU A 353 6.16 -19.13 19.17
N TYR A 354 6.54 -18.64 17.99
CA TYR A 354 5.72 -18.77 16.77
C TYR A 354 5.63 -20.23 16.33
N ASN A 355 6.75 -20.97 16.31
CA ASN A 355 6.70 -22.41 15.99
C ASN A 355 5.91 -23.20 17.07
N LYS A 356 5.98 -22.79 18.34
CA LYS A 356 5.17 -23.39 19.40
C LYS A 356 3.66 -23.26 19.14
N ALA A 357 3.22 -22.16 18.55
CA ALA A 357 1.81 -21.95 18.17
C ALA A 357 1.30 -23.03 17.20
N LEU A 358 2.14 -23.58 16.33
CA LEU A 358 1.75 -24.61 15.37
C LEU A 358 1.43 -25.97 16.03
N GLU A 359 1.87 -26.18 17.29
CA GLU A 359 1.55 -27.37 18.07
C GLU A 359 0.20 -27.26 18.82
N GLY A 360 -0.45 -26.10 18.77
CA GLY A 360 -1.73 -25.84 19.41
C GLY A 360 -2.91 -26.55 18.74
N ASP A 361 -4.02 -26.66 19.47
CA ASP A 361 -5.29 -27.12 18.87
C ASP A 361 -5.69 -26.23 17.70
N ALA A 362 -6.32 -26.78 16.68
CA ALA A 362 -6.60 -26.07 15.42
C ALA A 362 -7.44 -24.80 15.61
N ASP A 363 -8.32 -24.76 16.61
CA ASP A 363 -9.16 -23.61 16.97
C ASP A 363 -8.54 -22.68 18.04
N GLY A 364 -7.29 -22.94 18.47
CA GLY A 364 -6.65 -22.24 19.58
C GLY A 364 -7.13 -22.68 20.96
N GLY A 365 -7.71 -23.89 21.09
CA GLY A 365 -8.10 -24.51 22.37
C GLY A 365 -9.25 -23.81 23.10
N GLY A 366 -10.17 -23.17 22.38
CA GLY A 366 -11.27 -22.43 22.97
C GLY A 366 -10.89 -21.08 23.59
N LEU A 367 -9.65 -20.61 23.38
CA LEU A 367 -9.18 -19.30 23.85
C LEU A 367 -9.68 -18.17 22.95
N LEU A 368 -9.73 -16.94 23.49
CA LEU A 368 -10.12 -15.73 22.78
C LEU A 368 -9.17 -14.58 23.17
N ALA A 369 -8.79 -13.77 22.19
CA ALA A 369 -8.05 -12.54 22.43
C ALA A 369 -8.50 -11.43 21.46
N TYR A 370 -8.35 -10.18 21.90
CA TYR A 370 -8.48 -8.98 21.08
C TYR A 370 -7.18 -8.18 21.20
N ASN A 371 -6.67 -7.70 20.07
CA ASN A 371 -5.41 -6.98 19.95
C ASN A 371 -5.59 -5.48 19.72
N TYR A 372 -6.73 -4.93 20.07
CA TYR A 372 -7.13 -3.55 19.74
C TYR A 372 -6.42 -2.53 20.62
N PHE A 373 -5.28 -2.03 20.18
CA PHE A 373 -4.61 -0.86 20.76
C PHE A 373 -5.25 0.46 20.31
N SER A 374 -5.96 0.44 19.19
CA SER A 374 -6.69 1.57 18.63
C SER A 374 -8.07 1.10 18.18
N GLY A 375 -8.87 2.02 17.65
CA GLY A 375 -10.13 1.67 17.01
C GLY A 375 -9.92 0.70 15.85
N GLU A 376 -10.95 -0.12 15.55
CA GLU A 376 -10.96 -1.10 14.47
C GLU A 376 -12.29 -0.99 13.71
N HIS A 377 -12.27 -0.27 12.60
CA HIS A 377 -13.47 0.05 11.84
C HIS A 377 -14.15 -1.19 11.22
N ILE A 378 -13.38 -2.23 10.88
CA ILE A 378 -13.91 -3.50 10.36
C ILE A 378 -14.90 -4.14 11.33
N THR A 379 -14.71 -3.94 12.62
CA THR A 379 -15.60 -4.45 13.67
C THR A 379 -16.39 -3.37 14.40
N GLY A 380 -16.34 -2.12 13.90
CA GLY A 380 -17.15 -1.01 14.39
C GLY A 380 -16.68 -0.36 15.70
N PHE A 381 -15.38 -0.42 16.00
CA PHE A 381 -14.79 0.18 17.21
C PHE A 381 -14.01 1.46 16.91
N ASN A 382 -14.27 2.54 17.65
CA ASN A 382 -13.52 3.79 17.61
C ASN A 382 -12.32 3.79 18.57
N GLU A 383 -12.35 2.94 19.60
CA GLU A 383 -11.28 2.70 20.57
C GLU A 383 -11.15 1.20 20.83
N GLY A 384 -10.04 0.75 21.39
CA GLY A 384 -9.83 -0.65 21.72
C GLY A 384 -9.23 -0.87 23.13
N ARG A 385 -9.35 -2.11 23.62
CA ARG A 385 -8.73 -2.58 24.87
C ARG A 385 -8.15 -3.97 24.62
N PRO A 386 -6.81 -4.10 24.44
CA PRO A 386 -6.20 -5.42 24.30
C PRO A 386 -6.58 -6.33 25.46
N MET A 387 -7.10 -7.52 25.17
CA MET A 387 -7.53 -8.45 26.20
C MET A 387 -7.36 -9.91 25.81
N PHE A 388 -7.24 -10.74 26.84
CA PHE A 388 -7.21 -12.19 26.75
C PHE A 388 -8.35 -12.77 27.60
N VAL A 389 -9.16 -13.63 27.01
CA VAL A 389 -10.36 -14.22 27.62
C VAL A 389 -10.31 -15.73 27.49
N ARG A 390 -10.72 -16.44 28.55
CA ARG A 390 -10.88 -17.88 28.54
C ARG A 390 -12.05 -18.33 29.38
N THR A 391 -12.64 -19.46 29.02
CA THR A 391 -13.65 -20.16 29.80
C THR A 391 -12.99 -21.24 30.67
N PRO A 392 -13.65 -21.77 31.72
CA PRO A 392 -13.08 -22.81 32.59
C PRO A 392 -12.66 -24.08 31.85
N ASP A 393 -13.27 -24.41 30.72
CA ASP A 393 -13.04 -25.57 29.88
C ASP A 393 -12.05 -25.35 28.73
N SER A 394 -11.56 -24.10 28.55
CA SER A 394 -10.53 -23.78 27.56
C SER A 394 -9.22 -24.49 27.87
N LYS A 395 -8.56 -24.98 26.84
CA LYS A 395 -7.24 -25.64 26.96
C LYS A 395 -6.13 -24.60 27.00
N PHE A 396 -5.82 -24.11 28.20
CA PHE A 396 -4.82 -23.07 28.41
C PHE A 396 -3.41 -23.68 28.55
N ASN A 397 -2.61 -23.54 27.50
CA ASN A 397 -1.18 -23.88 27.45
C ASN A 397 -0.45 -22.90 26.50
N LEU A 398 0.88 -22.94 26.50
CA LEU A 398 1.69 -22.00 25.70
C LEU A 398 1.40 -22.09 24.18
N ALA A 399 1.18 -23.30 23.65
CA ALA A 399 0.92 -23.51 22.24
C ALA A 399 -0.41 -22.84 21.81
N ASN A 400 -1.49 -23.09 22.55
CA ASN A 400 -2.80 -22.48 22.30
C ASN A 400 -2.78 -20.98 22.56
N PHE A 401 -2.07 -20.52 23.60
CA PHE A 401 -1.90 -19.10 23.90
C PHE A 401 -1.23 -18.36 22.73
N MET A 402 -0.12 -18.86 22.23
CA MET A 402 0.57 -18.24 21.10
C MET A 402 -0.26 -18.34 19.80
N ARG A 403 -0.96 -19.45 19.59
CA ARG A 403 -1.82 -19.64 18.42
C ARG A 403 -2.98 -18.65 18.40
N VAL A 404 -3.66 -18.43 19.53
CA VAL A 404 -4.77 -17.46 19.58
C VAL A 404 -4.29 -16.02 19.35
N HIS A 405 -3.09 -15.66 19.78
CA HIS A 405 -2.53 -14.33 19.52
C HIS A 405 -2.10 -14.15 18.06
N LEU A 406 -1.62 -15.20 17.38
CA LEU A 406 -1.42 -15.19 15.93
C LEU A 406 -2.74 -15.10 15.16
N PHE A 407 -3.78 -15.80 15.61
CA PHE A 407 -5.11 -15.75 15.02
C PHE A 407 -5.72 -14.36 15.15
N THR A 408 -5.65 -13.78 16.36
CA THR A 408 -6.23 -12.47 16.62
C THR A 408 -5.51 -11.34 15.89
N ALA A 409 -4.20 -11.49 15.61
CA ALA A 409 -3.47 -10.55 14.75
C ALA A 409 -4.07 -10.44 13.34
N LEU A 410 -4.76 -11.48 12.88
CA LEU A 410 -5.48 -11.52 11.60
C LEU A 410 -7.03 -11.53 11.77
N GLY A 411 -7.54 -11.42 13.00
CA GLY A 411 -8.96 -11.60 13.31
C GLY A 411 -9.85 -10.58 12.59
N ALA A 412 -9.58 -9.29 12.74
CA ALA A 412 -10.33 -8.24 12.05
C ALA A 412 -10.17 -8.34 10.53
N LEU A 413 -8.96 -8.62 10.03
CA LEU A 413 -8.71 -8.85 8.61
C LEU A 413 -9.58 -9.99 8.06
N LYS A 414 -9.66 -11.11 8.79
CA LYS A 414 -10.50 -12.26 8.39
C LYS A 414 -11.97 -11.88 8.33
N VAL A 415 -12.46 -11.04 9.24
CA VAL A 415 -13.85 -10.54 9.20
C VAL A 415 -14.12 -9.80 7.90
N GLY A 416 -13.25 -8.87 7.50
CA GLY A 416 -13.37 -8.16 6.23
C GLY A 416 -13.18 -9.06 5.00
N LEU A 417 -12.22 -9.98 5.05
CA LEU A 417 -11.98 -10.93 3.96
C LEU A 417 -13.16 -11.91 3.75
N ASP A 418 -13.89 -12.27 4.81
CA ASP A 418 -15.08 -13.13 4.68
C ASP A 418 -16.18 -12.48 3.83
N ILE A 419 -16.28 -11.15 3.82
CA ILE A 419 -17.17 -10.42 2.90
C ILE A 419 -16.80 -10.79 1.46
N LEU A 420 -15.53 -10.69 1.09
CA LEU A 420 -15.07 -11.00 -0.26
C LEU A 420 -15.20 -12.50 -0.58
N LEU A 421 -14.72 -13.36 0.30
CA LEU A 421 -14.61 -14.80 0.03
C LEU A 421 -15.95 -15.54 0.14
N LYS A 422 -16.78 -15.21 1.14
CA LYS A 422 -18.02 -15.93 1.44
C LYS A 422 -19.26 -15.26 0.87
N GLU A 423 -19.39 -13.93 0.97
CA GLU A 423 -20.58 -13.21 0.49
C GLU A 423 -20.50 -12.89 -1.00
N GLU A 424 -19.37 -12.35 -1.47
CA GLU A 424 -19.15 -12.01 -2.87
C GLU A 424 -18.65 -13.20 -3.72
N GLY A 425 -18.11 -14.24 -3.07
CA GLY A 425 -17.61 -15.44 -3.73
C GLY A 425 -16.35 -15.20 -4.55
N VAL A 426 -15.52 -14.24 -4.12
CA VAL A 426 -14.22 -13.94 -4.73
C VAL A 426 -13.31 -15.15 -4.62
N LYS A 427 -12.63 -15.50 -5.71
CA LYS A 427 -11.65 -16.57 -5.75
C LYS A 427 -10.24 -16.02 -5.66
N VAL A 428 -9.40 -16.72 -4.92
CA VAL A 428 -7.99 -16.36 -4.73
C VAL A 428 -7.14 -17.58 -5.01
N ASP A 429 -6.21 -17.45 -5.95
CA ASP A 429 -5.30 -18.54 -6.33
C ASP A 429 -3.99 -18.48 -5.54
N ARG A 430 -3.50 -17.28 -5.20
CA ARG A 430 -2.26 -17.06 -4.47
C ARG A 430 -2.25 -15.72 -3.75
N ILE A 431 -1.68 -15.72 -2.55
CA ILE A 431 -1.39 -14.50 -1.75
C ILE A 431 0.11 -14.38 -1.52
N LEU A 432 0.64 -13.18 -1.68
CA LEU A 432 2.02 -12.82 -1.36
C LEU A 432 2.05 -12.12 0.01
N GLY A 433 2.71 -12.76 0.99
CA GLY A 433 2.85 -12.23 2.35
C GLY A 433 4.15 -11.46 2.53
N HIS A 434 4.11 -10.32 3.22
CA HIS A 434 5.29 -9.61 3.68
C HIS A 434 5.03 -8.88 5.02
N GLY A 435 6.10 -8.39 5.65
CA GLY A 435 6.03 -7.73 6.96
C GLY A 435 6.43 -8.62 8.13
N GLY A 436 6.32 -8.06 9.35
CA GLY A 436 6.86 -8.67 10.57
C GLY A 436 6.30 -10.07 10.88
N LEU A 437 5.01 -10.29 10.62
CA LEU A 437 4.34 -11.57 10.86
C LEU A 437 4.99 -12.73 10.08
N PHE A 438 5.54 -12.45 8.90
CA PHE A 438 6.10 -13.44 7.98
C PHE A 438 7.61 -13.67 8.17
N LYS A 439 8.28 -12.97 9.10
CA LYS A 439 9.72 -13.14 9.36
C LYS A 439 10.06 -14.54 9.88
N THR A 440 9.21 -15.14 10.72
CA THR A 440 9.39 -16.53 11.14
C THR A 440 8.91 -17.46 10.02
N LYS A 441 9.89 -18.12 9.38
CA LYS A 441 9.66 -18.95 8.19
C LYS A 441 8.55 -19.98 8.42
N GLY A 442 7.57 -20.01 7.53
CA GLY A 442 6.49 -20.97 7.49
C GLY A 442 5.32 -20.67 8.43
N VAL A 443 5.52 -19.98 9.55
CA VAL A 443 4.44 -19.79 10.55
C VAL A 443 3.40 -18.80 10.08
N GLY A 444 3.81 -17.57 9.77
CA GLY A 444 2.88 -16.54 9.28
C GLY A 444 2.12 -16.99 8.03
N GLN A 445 2.82 -17.70 7.12
CA GLN A 445 2.21 -18.23 5.92
C GLN A 445 1.10 -19.26 6.24
N LYS A 446 1.36 -20.22 7.15
CA LYS A 446 0.37 -21.24 7.54
C LYS A 446 -0.87 -20.63 8.18
N ILE A 447 -0.67 -19.69 9.10
CA ILE A 447 -1.76 -18.97 9.76
C ILE A 447 -2.60 -18.19 8.72
N MET A 448 -1.93 -17.48 7.81
CA MET A 448 -2.62 -16.72 6.77
C MET A 448 -3.28 -17.64 5.72
N ALA A 449 -2.65 -18.75 5.35
CA ALA A 449 -3.24 -19.75 4.45
C ALA A 449 -4.52 -20.35 5.05
N ALA A 450 -4.54 -20.61 6.36
CA ALA A 450 -5.74 -21.04 7.07
C ALA A 450 -6.84 -19.95 7.06
N ALA A 451 -6.47 -18.69 7.30
CA ALA A 451 -7.41 -17.57 7.28
C ALA A 451 -8.04 -17.35 5.89
N MET A 452 -7.24 -17.45 4.83
CA MET A 452 -7.68 -17.17 3.45
C MET A 452 -8.24 -18.39 2.72
N ASN A 453 -7.96 -19.59 3.19
CA ASN A 453 -8.14 -20.85 2.45
C ASN A 453 -7.52 -20.80 1.04
N ALA A 454 -6.33 -20.21 0.94
CA ALA A 454 -5.57 -20.01 -0.28
C ALA A 454 -4.05 -20.18 -0.02
N PRO A 455 -3.24 -20.56 -1.03
CA PRO A 455 -1.79 -20.61 -0.90
C PRO A 455 -1.19 -19.24 -0.55
N VAL A 456 -0.21 -19.24 0.36
CA VAL A 456 0.52 -18.02 0.77
C VAL A 456 2.01 -18.21 0.54
N SER A 457 2.59 -17.34 -0.29
CA SER A 457 4.02 -17.30 -0.60
C SER A 457 4.69 -16.10 0.06
N VAL A 458 5.96 -16.24 0.43
CA VAL A 458 6.82 -15.14 0.89
C VAL A 458 8.06 -15.11 0.02
N MET A 459 8.37 -13.93 -0.54
CA MET A 459 9.53 -13.73 -1.39
C MET A 459 10.66 -13.02 -0.63
N GLU A 460 11.92 -13.37 -0.92
CA GLU A 460 13.10 -12.74 -0.30
C GLU A 460 13.29 -11.27 -0.72
N THR A 461 12.79 -10.88 -1.89
CA THR A 461 12.94 -9.53 -2.48
C THR A 461 11.98 -8.48 -1.94
N ALA A 462 11.04 -8.85 -1.07
CA ALA A 462 10.02 -7.94 -0.51
C ALA A 462 10.59 -6.75 0.31
N GLY A 463 11.90 -6.70 0.55
CA GLY A 463 12.58 -5.62 1.30
C GLY A 463 12.80 -4.32 0.54
N GLU A 464 12.69 -4.28 -0.81
CA GLU A 464 12.96 -3.08 -1.60
C GLU A 464 11.74 -2.16 -1.77
N GLY A 465 10.52 -2.66 -1.54
CA GLY A 465 9.29 -1.89 -1.46
C GLY A 465 8.83 -1.24 -2.77
N GLY A 466 7.98 -0.22 -2.63
CA GLY A 466 7.35 0.46 -3.77
C GLY A 466 8.33 1.23 -4.66
N ALA A 467 9.50 1.65 -4.16
CA ALA A 467 10.53 2.27 -4.99
C ALA A 467 11.06 1.30 -6.05
N TRP A 468 11.26 0.03 -5.69
CA TRP A 468 11.58 -1.01 -6.67
C TRP A 468 10.37 -1.31 -7.57
N GLY A 469 9.16 -1.37 -7.01
CA GLY A 469 7.94 -1.57 -7.79
C GLY A 469 7.76 -0.54 -8.89
N ILE A 470 7.95 0.75 -8.61
CA ILE A 470 7.84 1.79 -9.64
C ILE A 470 9.03 1.76 -10.63
N ALA A 471 10.23 1.33 -10.20
CA ALA A 471 11.34 1.07 -11.12
C ALA A 471 11.01 -0.08 -12.10
N LEU A 472 10.32 -1.12 -11.63
CA LEU A 472 9.82 -2.22 -12.48
C LEU A 472 8.77 -1.73 -13.48
N LEU A 473 7.85 -0.83 -13.09
CA LEU A 473 6.90 -0.23 -14.01
C LEU A 473 7.59 0.65 -15.07
N ALA A 474 8.65 1.38 -14.69
CA ALA A 474 9.48 2.12 -15.63
C ALA A 474 10.24 1.19 -16.59
N ALA A 475 10.78 0.06 -16.07
CA ALA A 475 11.42 -0.96 -16.89
C ALA A 475 10.42 -1.64 -17.85
N TYR A 476 9.21 -1.95 -17.38
CA TYR A 476 8.14 -2.50 -18.21
C TYR A 476 7.75 -1.56 -19.37
N MET A 477 7.56 -0.26 -19.09
CA MET A 477 7.30 0.74 -20.13
C MET A 477 8.42 0.77 -21.19
N LYS A 478 9.67 0.65 -20.76
CA LYS A 478 10.85 0.74 -21.67
C LYS A 478 11.10 -0.56 -22.44
N ASN A 479 11.00 -1.70 -21.79
CA ASN A 479 11.48 -3.00 -22.27
C ASN A 479 10.36 -3.99 -22.58
N GLY A 480 9.10 -3.69 -22.22
CA GLY A 480 7.95 -4.56 -22.47
C GLY A 480 7.86 -4.94 -23.95
N LYS A 481 7.70 -6.23 -24.23
CA LYS A 481 7.53 -6.74 -25.59
C LYS A 481 6.14 -6.39 -26.10
N GLU A 482 5.98 -6.31 -27.40
CA GLU A 482 4.68 -6.10 -28.02
C GLU A 482 3.68 -7.19 -27.54
N ASN A 483 2.52 -6.76 -27.03
CA ASN A 483 1.47 -7.60 -26.43
C ASN A 483 1.85 -8.34 -25.14
N GLN A 484 2.96 -8.04 -24.50
CA GLN A 484 3.30 -8.58 -23.19
C GLN A 484 2.52 -7.83 -22.11
N THR A 485 1.78 -8.54 -21.28
CA THR A 485 1.10 -7.94 -20.12
C THR A 485 2.07 -7.71 -18.96
N LEU A 486 1.68 -6.84 -18.00
CA LEU A 486 2.52 -6.55 -16.84
C LEU A 486 2.76 -7.79 -15.97
N ASP A 487 1.73 -8.60 -15.74
CA ASP A 487 1.84 -9.85 -14.99
C ASP A 487 2.79 -10.84 -15.68
N GLU A 488 2.73 -10.97 -17.02
CA GLU A 488 3.68 -11.79 -17.76
C GLU A 488 5.12 -11.27 -17.67
N PHE A 489 5.33 -9.94 -17.71
CA PHE A 489 6.65 -9.33 -17.54
C PHE A 489 7.19 -9.61 -16.13
N LEU A 490 6.38 -9.39 -15.10
CA LEU A 490 6.78 -9.67 -13.72
C LEU A 490 7.09 -11.15 -13.52
N GLU A 491 6.21 -12.05 -13.93
CA GLU A 491 6.40 -13.48 -13.70
C GLU A 491 7.60 -14.06 -14.46
N LYS A 492 7.76 -13.69 -15.75
CA LYS A 492 8.75 -14.31 -16.64
C LYS A 492 10.11 -13.63 -16.66
N GLU A 493 10.19 -12.32 -16.35
CA GLU A 493 11.43 -11.55 -16.48
C GLU A 493 11.96 -11.01 -15.13
N VAL A 494 11.08 -10.76 -14.16
CA VAL A 494 11.49 -10.24 -12.85
C VAL A 494 11.61 -11.36 -11.82
N PHE A 495 10.57 -12.18 -11.69
CA PHE A 495 10.46 -13.21 -10.66
C PHE A 495 10.76 -14.62 -11.17
N ALA A 496 11.21 -14.78 -12.41
CA ALA A 496 11.54 -16.08 -12.98
C ALA A 496 12.55 -16.85 -12.10
N GLY A 497 12.15 -18.05 -11.64
CA GLY A 497 12.98 -18.88 -10.76
C GLY A 497 13.03 -18.45 -9.29
N ASN A 498 12.24 -17.44 -8.89
CA ASN A 498 12.07 -17.03 -7.50
C ASN A 498 10.59 -17.13 -7.12
N GLU A 499 10.10 -18.35 -6.96
CA GLU A 499 8.69 -18.61 -6.60
C GLU A 499 8.41 -18.36 -5.11
N GLY A 500 9.46 -18.06 -4.33
CA GLY A 500 9.37 -17.92 -2.89
C GLY A 500 9.12 -19.24 -2.17
N VAL A 501 8.82 -19.17 -0.88
CA VAL A 501 8.39 -20.34 -0.08
C VAL A 501 6.87 -20.29 0.04
N GLU A 502 6.19 -21.27 -0.52
CA GLU A 502 4.73 -21.39 -0.49
C GLU A 502 4.27 -22.34 0.62
N GLU A 503 3.25 -21.94 1.38
CA GLU A 503 2.48 -22.79 2.28
C GLU A 503 1.03 -22.88 1.79
N LYS A 504 0.53 -24.11 1.67
CA LYS A 504 -0.86 -24.37 1.26
C LYS A 504 -1.78 -24.44 2.47
N PRO A 505 -3.07 -24.10 2.31
CA PRO A 505 -4.03 -24.25 3.41
C PRO A 505 -4.20 -25.72 3.79
N ASP A 506 -4.16 -26.01 5.09
CA ASP A 506 -4.55 -27.29 5.66
C ASP A 506 -6.02 -27.25 6.05
N ALA A 507 -6.80 -28.26 5.69
CA ALA A 507 -8.25 -28.26 5.93
C ALA A 507 -8.63 -28.24 7.42
N VAL A 508 -7.80 -28.81 8.30
CA VAL A 508 -8.02 -28.81 9.75
C VAL A 508 -7.77 -27.41 10.31
N ASP A 509 -6.70 -26.75 9.85
CA ASP A 509 -6.36 -25.39 10.28
C ASP A 509 -7.36 -24.37 9.74
N VAL A 510 -7.85 -24.51 8.50
CA VAL A 510 -8.92 -23.65 7.93
C VAL A 510 -10.18 -23.75 8.78
N LYS A 511 -10.62 -24.98 9.11
CA LYS A 511 -11.79 -25.18 9.96
C LYS A 511 -11.58 -24.62 11.36
N GLY A 512 -10.40 -24.85 11.95
CA GLY A 512 -10.06 -24.33 13.27
C GLY A 512 -10.03 -22.79 13.31
N PHE A 513 -9.52 -22.17 12.25
CA PHE A 513 -9.55 -20.70 12.14
C PHE A 513 -10.98 -20.17 12.02
N ASP A 514 -11.85 -20.83 11.23
CA ASP A 514 -13.28 -20.47 11.15
C ASP A 514 -13.99 -20.62 12.50
N GLU A 515 -13.72 -21.68 13.27
CA GLU A 515 -14.24 -21.85 14.64
C GLU A 515 -13.77 -20.74 15.57
N PHE A 516 -12.49 -20.34 15.49
CA PHE A 516 -11.96 -19.18 16.22
C PHE A 516 -12.67 -17.89 15.81
N ILE A 517 -12.85 -17.62 14.52
CA ILE A 517 -13.50 -16.39 14.03
C ILE A 517 -14.97 -16.29 14.47
N ASN A 518 -15.68 -17.39 14.55
CA ASN A 518 -17.05 -17.40 15.08
C ASN A 518 -17.02 -16.95 16.56
N ARG A 519 -16.16 -17.54 17.38
CA ARG A 519 -15.96 -17.16 18.78
C ARG A 519 -15.49 -15.70 18.92
N TYR A 520 -14.62 -15.23 18.02
CA TYR A 520 -14.15 -13.85 17.98
C TYR A 520 -15.31 -12.86 17.74
N LYS A 521 -16.18 -13.15 16.75
CA LYS A 521 -17.38 -12.34 16.47
C LYS A 521 -18.37 -12.36 17.63
N GLU A 522 -18.64 -13.51 18.21
CA GLU A 522 -19.53 -13.66 19.38
C GLU A 522 -19.03 -12.92 20.61
N GLY A 523 -17.70 -12.79 20.77
CA GLY A 523 -17.08 -12.11 21.90
C GLY A 523 -16.92 -10.59 21.74
N LEU A 524 -17.20 -9.97 20.59
CA LEU A 524 -17.11 -8.51 20.39
C LEU A 524 -17.87 -7.67 21.43
N PRO A 525 -19.03 -8.11 21.98
CA PRO A 525 -19.69 -7.40 23.09
C PRO A 525 -18.82 -7.29 24.36
N ILE A 526 -17.86 -8.21 24.58
CA ILE A 526 -16.92 -8.13 25.73
C ILE A 526 -15.95 -6.96 25.50
N GLU A 527 -15.40 -6.84 24.28
CA GLU A 527 -14.53 -5.72 23.89
C GLU A 527 -15.28 -4.39 24.03
N LYS A 528 -16.54 -4.33 23.57
CA LYS A 528 -17.39 -3.16 23.74
C LYS A 528 -17.57 -2.77 25.20
N ALA A 529 -17.88 -3.72 26.06
CA ALA A 529 -18.01 -3.50 27.51
C ALA A 529 -16.70 -3.01 28.14
N ALA A 530 -15.55 -3.52 27.69
CA ALA A 530 -14.25 -3.06 28.16
C ALA A 530 -13.95 -1.60 27.73
N VAL A 531 -14.23 -1.23 26.48
CA VAL A 531 -14.08 0.15 25.98
C VAL A 531 -15.00 1.11 26.76
N GLU A 532 -16.22 0.73 27.05
CA GLU A 532 -17.17 1.55 27.81
C GLU A 532 -16.79 1.71 29.29
N SER A 533 -16.14 0.70 29.88
CA SER A 533 -15.87 0.63 31.33
C SER A 533 -14.47 1.08 31.72
N LEU A 534 -13.46 0.82 30.89
CA LEU A 534 -12.05 1.13 31.14
C LEU A 534 -11.64 2.37 30.37
N LYS A 535 -11.76 3.54 30.98
CA LYS A 535 -11.40 4.84 30.36
C LYS A 535 -9.96 5.23 30.66
#